data_8816d32564bca66902cfbe7248d690ee
#
_entry.id   8816d32564bca66902cfbe7248d690ee
#
_cell.length_a   1.000
_cell.length_b   1.000
_cell.length_c   1.000
_cell.angle_alpha   90.00
_cell.angle_beta   90.00
_cell.angle_gamma   90.00
#
_symmetry.space_group_name_H-M   'P 1'
#
loop_
_entity.id
_entity.type
_entity.pdbx_description
1 polymer ?
#
loop_
_entity_poly.entity_id
_entity_poly.type
_entity_poly.pdbx_seq_one_letter_code
_entity_poly.pdbx_strand_id
1 'polypeptide(L)'
;MSEAVLPAVAAPPRRPARIPLGVALAMGWVGTILAIAVLADLIAPYAYTALDLRNRLTGPVGMGGVWAHPFGTDELGRDVLSRLIMSIRMSLLIAFGATVIGAAFGTMMGFLAAHFRGFVEQLVLALVDFSASLPFLILALAVLAFFGNSLPLFITLLGFHAWERYARIARGLAISAGTQGYAAAVRQLGASPWRVYGRHVLPNIASTLIVSMTLSFPEVILLESGLSFLGLGVQPPSTSLGNMVGYGREYLTRAPWILLAPAAAIVLTTLAVSLLGDWLRDRLDPTLRRD
;
A
#
# COMPACT_ATOMS: atom_id res chain seq x y z
N MET A 1 24.10 40.97 -44.97
CA MET A 1 22.85 40.20 -44.76
C MET A 1 22.62 40.19 -43.27
N SER A 2 21.66 40.99 -42.81
CA SER A 2 21.33 41.12 -41.39
C SER A 2 20.39 40.01 -40.96
N GLU A 3 20.83 39.09 -40.09
CA GLU A 3 19.97 38.10 -39.45
C GLU A 3 18.97 38.81 -38.52
N ALA A 4 17.71 38.78 -38.91
CA ALA A 4 16.63 39.28 -38.06
C ALA A 4 16.46 38.29 -36.87
N VAL A 5 16.91 38.71 -35.71
CA VAL A 5 16.63 38.02 -34.43
C VAL A 5 15.15 38.11 -34.15
N LEU A 6 14.43 37.03 -34.38
CA LEU A 6 13.01 36.91 -33.99
C LEU A 6 12.88 37.12 -32.47
N PRO A 7 11.95 37.97 -31.99
CA PRO A 7 11.75 38.14 -30.56
C PRO A 7 11.27 36.87 -29.93
N ALA A 8 11.94 36.42 -28.86
CA ALA A 8 11.53 35.28 -28.07
C ALA A 8 10.09 35.49 -27.57
N VAL A 9 9.16 34.68 -28.05
CA VAL A 9 7.78 34.66 -27.59
C VAL A 9 7.82 34.27 -26.09
N ALA A 10 7.47 35.25 -25.22
CA ALA A 10 7.40 35.03 -23.79
C ALA A 10 6.37 33.90 -23.53
N ALA A 11 6.82 32.82 -22.92
CA ALA A 11 5.94 31.71 -22.52
C ALA A 11 4.83 32.26 -21.60
N PRO A 12 3.56 31.87 -21.83
CA PRO A 12 2.46 32.37 -21.03
C PRO A 12 2.67 32.00 -19.54
N PRO A 13 2.24 32.87 -18.59
CA PRO A 13 2.38 32.57 -17.17
C PRO A 13 1.66 31.28 -16.82
N ARG A 14 2.39 30.32 -16.23
CA ARG A 14 1.86 29.03 -15.80
C ARG A 14 0.79 29.26 -14.73
N ARG A 15 -0.46 29.00 -15.07
CA ARG A 15 -1.54 28.98 -14.08
C ARG A 15 -1.23 27.88 -13.06
N PRO A 16 -1.39 28.13 -11.74
CA PRO A 16 -1.24 27.08 -10.75
C PRO A 16 -2.19 25.94 -11.11
N ALA A 17 -1.65 24.75 -11.31
CA ALA A 17 -2.44 23.58 -11.68
C ALA A 17 -3.42 23.30 -10.54
N ARG A 18 -4.72 23.55 -10.79
CA ARG A 18 -5.78 23.27 -9.82
C ARG A 18 -5.78 21.77 -9.56
N ILE A 19 -5.88 21.38 -8.31
CA ILE A 19 -6.02 19.99 -7.91
C ILE A 19 -7.36 19.49 -8.47
N PRO A 20 -7.40 18.41 -9.27
CA PRO A 20 -8.65 17.83 -9.75
C PRO A 20 -9.55 17.42 -8.57
N LEU A 21 -10.87 17.62 -8.72
CA LEU A 21 -11.83 17.31 -7.66
C LEU A 21 -11.70 15.85 -7.16
N GLY A 22 -11.50 14.87 -8.05
CA GLY A 22 -11.31 13.47 -7.68
C GLY A 22 -10.09 13.26 -6.78
N VAL A 23 -8.98 13.97 -7.06
CA VAL A 23 -7.76 13.92 -6.22
C VAL A 23 -8.00 14.57 -4.86
N ALA A 24 -8.73 15.70 -4.81
CA ALA A 24 -9.08 16.35 -3.54
C ALA A 24 -9.97 15.45 -2.67
N LEU A 25 -10.95 14.77 -3.25
CA LEU A 25 -11.78 13.79 -2.57
C LEU A 25 -10.96 12.59 -2.08
N ALA A 26 -10.04 12.08 -2.92
CA ALA A 26 -9.14 10.99 -2.55
C ALA A 26 -8.22 11.39 -1.38
N MET A 27 -7.67 12.62 -1.36
CA MET A 27 -6.89 13.15 -0.22
C MET A 27 -7.75 13.22 1.04
N GLY A 28 -8.98 13.73 0.93
CA GLY A 28 -9.94 13.78 2.05
C GLY A 28 -10.23 12.39 2.61
N TRP A 29 -10.50 11.41 1.75
CA TRP A 29 -10.76 10.03 2.16
C TRP A 29 -9.54 9.40 2.84
N VAL A 30 -8.36 9.48 2.23
CA VAL A 30 -7.12 8.93 2.82
C VAL A 30 -6.80 9.60 4.15
N GLY A 31 -6.97 10.93 4.25
CA GLY A 31 -6.84 11.65 5.53
C GLY A 31 -7.81 11.13 6.59
N THR A 32 -9.07 10.92 6.22
CA THR A 32 -10.11 10.37 7.12
C THR A 32 -9.76 8.96 7.60
N ILE A 33 -9.37 8.06 6.69
CA ILE A 33 -9.02 6.67 7.04
C ILE A 33 -7.77 6.63 7.94
N LEU A 34 -6.77 7.47 7.67
CA LEU A 34 -5.58 7.57 8.53
C LEU A 34 -5.95 8.13 9.92
N ALA A 35 -6.80 9.15 9.99
CA ALA A 35 -7.29 9.68 11.26
C ALA A 35 -8.05 8.61 12.05
N ILE A 36 -8.94 7.85 11.40
CA ILE A 36 -9.65 6.72 12.01
C ILE A 36 -8.65 5.69 12.53
N ALA A 37 -7.64 5.32 11.77
CA ALA A 37 -6.66 4.32 12.19
C ALA A 37 -5.82 4.77 13.39
N VAL A 38 -5.42 6.05 13.45
CA VAL A 38 -4.64 6.62 14.56
C VAL A 38 -5.49 6.78 15.82
N LEU A 39 -6.72 7.25 15.67
CA LEU A 39 -7.62 7.55 16.76
C LEU A 39 -8.54 6.36 17.13
N ALA A 40 -8.30 5.17 16.58
CA ALA A 40 -9.18 4.02 16.70
C ALA A 40 -9.61 3.71 18.13
N ASP A 41 -8.67 3.73 19.07
CA ASP A 41 -8.95 3.44 20.49
C ASP A 41 -9.79 4.53 21.19
N LEU A 42 -9.82 5.76 20.63
CA LEU A 42 -10.57 6.89 21.19
C LEU A 42 -11.97 7.00 20.61
N ILE A 43 -12.14 6.62 19.33
CA ILE A 43 -13.40 6.83 18.60
C ILE A 43 -14.28 5.58 18.53
N ALA A 44 -13.75 4.39 18.86
CA ALA A 44 -14.54 3.16 18.90
C ALA A 44 -15.55 3.23 20.07
N PRO A 45 -16.87 3.17 19.78
CA PRO A 45 -17.87 3.29 20.85
C PRO A 45 -17.81 2.15 21.87
N TYR A 46 -17.43 0.96 21.43
CA TYR A 46 -17.35 -0.26 22.24
C TYR A 46 -16.03 -0.98 22.00
N ALA A 47 -15.67 -1.87 22.94
CA ALA A 47 -14.61 -2.82 22.66
C ALA A 47 -15.02 -3.72 21.49
N TYR A 48 -14.21 -3.78 20.44
CA TYR A 48 -14.52 -4.53 19.19
C TYR A 48 -14.71 -6.04 19.41
N THR A 49 -14.31 -6.55 20.59
CA THR A 49 -14.47 -7.93 21.04
C THR A 49 -15.67 -8.12 21.97
N ALA A 50 -16.34 -7.04 22.40
CA ALA A 50 -17.47 -7.12 23.33
C ALA A 50 -18.63 -7.88 22.69
N LEU A 51 -19.12 -8.92 23.37
CA LEU A 51 -20.20 -9.76 22.90
C LEU A 51 -21.53 -9.31 23.54
N ASP A 52 -22.57 -9.17 22.72
CA ASP A 52 -23.94 -8.95 23.19
C ASP A 52 -24.93 -9.86 22.44
N LEU A 53 -25.04 -11.08 22.93
CA LEU A 53 -25.87 -12.10 22.30
C LEU A 53 -27.38 -11.77 22.27
N ARG A 54 -27.81 -10.74 23.04
CA ARG A 54 -29.22 -10.29 23.02
C ARG A 54 -29.51 -9.40 21.80
N ASN A 55 -28.50 -8.67 21.34
CA ASN A 55 -28.59 -7.73 20.23
C ASN A 55 -27.91 -8.27 18.94
N ARG A 56 -28.02 -9.58 18.69
CA ARG A 56 -27.45 -10.21 17.49
C ARG A 56 -28.16 -9.77 16.22
N LEU A 57 -27.40 -9.48 15.16
CA LEU A 57 -27.90 -9.13 13.83
C LEU A 57 -28.91 -7.97 13.87
N THR A 58 -28.75 -7.05 14.84
CA THR A 58 -29.53 -5.80 14.86
C THR A 58 -29.12 -4.93 13.69
N GLY A 59 -30.07 -4.42 12.93
CA GLY A 59 -29.81 -3.60 11.75
C GLY A 59 -29.14 -2.26 12.06
N PRO A 60 -28.56 -1.59 11.08
CA PRO A 60 -28.09 -0.22 11.23
C PRO A 60 -29.26 0.76 11.41
N VAL A 61 -28.94 1.97 11.85
CA VAL A 61 -29.93 3.07 11.94
C VAL A 61 -30.57 3.27 10.57
N GLY A 62 -31.91 3.26 10.53
CA GLY A 62 -32.68 3.32 9.30
C GLY A 62 -33.12 1.96 8.75
N MET A 63 -32.60 0.83 9.26
CA MET A 63 -33.02 -0.54 8.94
C MET A 63 -33.54 -1.27 10.18
N GLY A 64 -34.24 -0.56 11.07
CA GLY A 64 -34.79 -1.14 12.31
C GLY A 64 -33.82 -1.18 13.49
N GLY A 65 -32.65 -0.59 13.35
CA GLY A 65 -31.62 -0.53 14.39
C GLY A 65 -31.75 0.68 15.33
N VAL A 66 -30.86 0.73 16.30
CA VAL A 66 -30.81 1.77 17.32
C VAL A 66 -29.52 2.59 17.22
N TRP A 67 -29.54 3.84 17.71
CA TRP A 67 -28.37 4.72 17.71
C TRP A 67 -27.20 4.19 18.54
N ALA A 68 -27.45 3.25 19.46
CA ALA A 68 -26.38 2.58 20.21
C ALA A 68 -25.43 1.81 19.26
N HIS A 69 -25.95 1.27 18.16
CA HIS A 69 -25.17 0.56 17.14
C HIS A 69 -25.45 1.15 15.74
N PRO A 70 -24.79 2.28 15.37
CA PRO A 70 -25.14 3.01 14.15
C PRO A 70 -25.02 2.19 12.87
N PHE A 71 -24.05 1.27 12.81
CA PHE A 71 -23.81 0.35 11.68
C PHE A 71 -24.37 -1.07 11.94
N GLY A 72 -25.17 -1.20 13.00
CA GLY A 72 -25.73 -2.48 13.42
C GLY A 72 -24.74 -3.36 14.17
N THR A 73 -25.15 -4.61 14.39
CA THR A 73 -24.35 -5.63 15.08
C THR A 73 -24.13 -6.85 14.19
N ASP A 74 -23.12 -7.65 14.53
CA ASP A 74 -22.79 -8.88 13.85
C ASP A 74 -23.52 -10.11 14.46
N GLU A 75 -23.11 -11.31 14.04
CA GLU A 75 -23.66 -12.60 14.47
C GLU A 75 -23.42 -12.93 15.96
N LEU A 76 -22.49 -12.24 16.60
CA LEU A 76 -22.21 -12.35 18.04
C LEU A 76 -22.69 -11.13 18.83
N GLY A 77 -23.43 -10.22 18.19
CA GLY A 77 -23.89 -8.97 18.78
C GLY A 77 -22.79 -7.93 18.96
N ARG A 78 -21.61 -8.12 18.33
CA ARG A 78 -20.51 -7.14 18.38
C ARG A 78 -20.86 -5.93 17.53
N ASP A 79 -20.51 -4.73 17.99
CA ASP A 79 -20.73 -3.49 17.27
C ASP A 79 -19.93 -3.43 15.95
N VAL A 80 -20.62 -3.33 14.82
CA VAL A 80 -20.00 -3.33 13.49
C VAL A 80 -19.15 -2.08 13.28
N LEU A 81 -19.54 -0.91 13.82
CA LEU A 81 -18.76 0.33 13.69
C LEU A 81 -17.43 0.21 14.42
N SER A 82 -17.42 -0.25 15.66
CA SER A 82 -16.18 -0.45 16.45
C SER A 82 -15.25 -1.46 15.78
N ARG A 83 -15.81 -2.56 15.25
CA ARG A 83 -15.04 -3.55 14.50
C ARG A 83 -14.47 -2.98 13.21
N LEU A 84 -15.23 -2.18 12.46
CA LEU A 84 -14.80 -1.53 11.24
C LEU A 84 -13.61 -0.59 11.51
N ILE A 85 -13.69 0.25 12.56
CA ILE A 85 -12.63 1.17 12.98
C ILE A 85 -11.33 0.40 13.26
N MET A 86 -11.40 -0.67 14.07
CA MET A 86 -10.22 -1.47 14.40
C MET A 86 -9.71 -2.27 13.20
N SER A 87 -10.59 -2.73 12.31
CA SER A 87 -10.23 -3.44 11.08
C SER A 87 -9.52 -2.52 10.08
N ILE A 88 -9.94 -1.28 9.94
CA ILE A 88 -9.26 -0.25 9.15
C ILE A 88 -7.82 -0.08 9.64
N ARG A 89 -7.63 0.12 10.95
CA ARG A 89 -6.30 0.25 11.55
C ARG A 89 -5.42 -0.97 11.26
N MET A 90 -5.95 -2.18 11.45
CA MET A 90 -5.20 -3.41 11.25
C MET A 90 -4.82 -3.61 9.77
N SER A 91 -5.76 -3.46 8.83
CA SER A 91 -5.49 -3.61 7.40
C SER A 91 -4.49 -2.56 6.90
N LEU A 92 -4.58 -1.30 7.36
CA LEU A 92 -3.62 -0.27 7.00
C LEU A 92 -2.22 -0.55 7.57
N LEU A 93 -2.11 -1.03 8.82
CA LEU A 93 -0.82 -1.43 9.42
C LEU A 93 -0.17 -2.57 8.64
N ILE A 94 -0.95 -3.59 8.27
CA ILE A 94 -0.46 -4.73 7.49
C ILE A 94 0.01 -4.25 6.12
N ALA A 95 -0.82 -3.49 5.40
CA ALA A 95 -0.49 -3.02 4.07
C ALA A 95 0.73 -2.10 4.05
N PHE A 96 0.82 -1.17 5.02
CA PHE A 96 1.97 -0.29 5.16
C PHE A 96 3.25 -1.06 5.51
N GLY A 97 3.18 -1.94 6.52
CA GLY A 97 4.32 -2.77 6.93
C GLY A 97 4.84 -3.65 5.79
N ALA A 98 3.94 -4.33 5.07
CA ALA A 98 4.28 -5.15 3.93
C ALA A 98 4.91 -4.32 2.79
N THR A 99 4.32 -3.18 2.45
CA THR A 99 4.85 -2.29 1.40
C THR A 99 6.26 -1.80 1.75
N VAL A 100 6.50 -1.41 3.00
CA VAL A 100 7.83 -0.95 3.47
C VAL A 100 8.84 -2.09 3.44
N ILE A 101 8.48 -3.29 3.90
CA ILE A 101 9.37 -4.48 3.86
C ILE A 101 9.74 -4.80 2.42
N GLY A 102 8.76 -4.88 1.51
CA GLY A 102 8.99 -5.17 0.10
C GLY A 102 9.88 -4.13 -0.58
N ALA A 103 9.60 -2.85 -0.34
CA ALA A 103 10.37 -1.75 -0.90
C ALA A 103 11.82 -1.73 -0.35
N ALA A 104 12.01 -1.92 0.95
CA ALA A 104 13.33 -1.93 1.57
C ALA A 104 14.17 -3.12 1.09
N PHE A 105 13.61 -4.32 1.15
CA PHE A 105 14.29 -5.55 0.72
C PHE A 105 14.58 -5.53 -0.78
N GLY A 106 13.58 -5.20 -1.61
CA GLY A 106 13.75 -5.13 -3.05
C GLY A 106 14.77 -4.07 -3.47
N THR A 107 14.71 -2.88 -2.88
CA THR A 107 15.69 -1.82 -3.15
C THR A 107 17.11 -2.25 -2.78
N MET A 108 17.28 -2.92 -1.64
CA MET A 108 18.58 -3.47 -1.22
C MET A 108 19.09 -4.50 -2.23
N MET A 109 18.27 -5.44 -2.66
CA MET A 109 18.62 -6.44 -3.67
C MET A 109 18.96 -5.79 -5.01
N GLY A 110 18.20 -4.78 -5.43
CA GLY A 110 18.47 -4.00 -6.63
C GLY A 110 19.82 -3.28 -6.59
N PHE A 111 20.16 -2.70 -5.45
CA PHE A 111 21.48 -2.06 -5.25
C PHE A 111 22.63 -3.07 -5.24
N LEU A 112 22.45 -4.23 -4.63
CA LEU A 112 23.43 -5.32 -4.68
C LEU A 112 23.69 -5.77 -6.13
N ALA A 113 22.65 -6.00 -6.91
CA ALA A 113 22.76 -6.36 -8.31
C ALA A 113 23.46 -5.26 -9.15
N ALA A 114 23.10 -3.99 -8.93
CA ALA A 114 23.74 -2.87 -9.64
C ALA A 114 25.19 -2.66 -9.26
N HIS A 115 25.59 -2.98 -8.02
CA HIS A 115 26.95 -2.79 -7.52
C HIS A 115 27.92 -3.88 -7.97
N PHE A 116 27.58 -5.14 -7.70
CA PHE A 116 28.50 -6.25 -7.92
C PHE A 116 28.52 -6.74 -9.36
N ARG A 117 27.45 -6.50 -10.13
CA ARG A 117 27.31 -6.97 -11.53
C ARG A 117 27.66 -8.45 -11.72
N GLY A 118 27.74 -8.90 -12.96
CA GLY A 118 28.17 -10.28 -13.28
C GLY A 118 27.34 -11.36 -12.56
N PHE A 119 27.99 -12.27 -11.83
CA PHE A 119 27.31 -13.42 -11.19
C PHE A 119 26.28 -13.00 -10.12
N VAL A 120 26.59 -12.00 -9.28
CA VAL A 120 25.65 -11.53 -8.24
C VAL A 120 24.40 -10.92 -8.88
N GLU A 121 24.56 -10.13 -9.91
CA GLU A 121 23.47 -9.55 -10.69
C GLU A 121 22.58 -10.66 -11.30
N GLN A 122 23.20 -11.65 -11.94
CA GLN A 122 22.47 -12.77 -12.54
C GLN A 122 21.71 -13.59 -11.47
N LEU A 123 22.32 -13.82 -10.32
CA LEU A 123 21.67 -14.55 -9.21
C LEU A 123 20.46 -13.75 -8.68
N VAL A 124 20.61 -12.45 -8.44
CA VAL A 124 19.48 -11.62 -7.97
C VAL A 124 18.37 -11.59 -9.00
N LEU A 125 18.67 -11.43 -10.29
CA LEU A 125 17.67 -11.45 -11.36
C LEU A 125 17.00 -12.82 -11.48
N ALA A 126 17.74 -13.90 -11.36
CA ALA A 126 17.16 -15.25 -11.34
C ALA A 126 16.20 -15.46 -10.15
N LEU A 127 16.54 -14.94 -8.95
CA LEU A 127 15.63 -14.97 -7.79
C LEU A 127 14.38 -14.10 -8.01
N VAL A 128 14.55 -12.93 -8.63
CA VAL A 128 13.45 -12.04 -9.02
C VAL A 128 12.51 -12.73 -9.99
N ASP A 129 13.04 -13.37 -11.04
CA ASP A 129 12.24 -14.05 -12.05
C ASP A 129 11.59 -15.32 -11.50
N PHE A 130 12.29 -16.04 -10.63
CA PHE A 130 11.72 -17.18 -9.90
C PHE A 130 10.54 -16.75 -9.03
N SER A 131 10.71 -15.69 -8.21
CA SER A 131 9.62 -15.17 -7.36
C SER A 131 8.42 -14.71 -8.19
N ALA A 132 8.65 -14.02 -9.29
CA ALA A 132 7.60 -13.53 -10.19
C ALA A 132 6.85 -14.66 -10.93
N SER A 133 7.49 -15.85 -11.12
CA SER A 133 6.87 -17.00 -11.78
C SER A 133 5.94 -17.81 -10.86
N LEU A 134 6.06 -17.64 -9.54
CA LEU A 134 5.25 -18.40 -8.59
C LEU A 134 3.88 -17.72 -8.39
N PRO A 135 2.78 -18.49 -8.44
CA PRO A 135 1.47 -17.97 -8.05
C PRO A 135 1.47 -17.63 -6.57
N PHE A 136 1.55 -16.33 -6.24
CA PHE A 136 1.71 -15.85 -4.87
C PHE A 136 0.68 -16.43 -3.90
N LEU A 137 -0.59 -16.52 -4.29
CA LEU A 137 -1.64 -17.07 -3.43
C LEU A 137 -1.35 -18.52 -3.03
N ILE A 138 -0.85 -19.36 -3.96
CA ILE A 138 -0.51 -20.76 -3.65
C ILE A 138 0.67 -20.82 -2.68
N LEU A 139 1.69 -19.98 -2.93
CA LEU A 139 2.84 -19.88 -2.02
C LEU A 139 2.42 -19.43 -0.62
N ALA A 140 1.57 -18.39 -0.55
CA ALA A 140 1.06 -17.85 0.71
C ALA A 140 0.27 -18.90 1.49
N LEU A 141 -0.63 -19.64 0.81
CA LEU A 141 -1.39 -20.76 1.37
C LEU A 141 -0.45 -21.81 1.97
N ALA A 142 0.55 -22.26 1.19
CA ALA A 142 1.48 -23.29 1.63
C ALA A 142 2.31 -22.84 2.84
N VAL A 143 2.85 -21.60 2.81
CA VAL A 143 3.66 -21.06 3.91
C VAL A 143 2.84 -20.91 5.18
N LEU A 144 1.63 -20.34 5.10
CA LEU A 144 0.76 -20.14 6.27
C LEU A 144 0.22 -21.48 6.83
N ALA A 145 -0.04 -22.45 5.96
CA ALA A 145 -0.45 -23.79 6.39
C ALA A 145 0.67 -24.55 7.10
N PHE A 146 1.93 -24.39 6.68
CA PHE A 146 3.07 -25.10 7.24
C PHE A 146 3.64 -24.45 8.51
N PHE A 147 3.82 -23.11 8.50
CA PHE A 147 4.44 -22.36 9.60
C PHE A 147 3.43 -21.80 10.60
N GLY A 148 2.13 -21.99 10.34
CA GLY A 148 1.06 -21.36 11.12
C GLY A 148 0.83 -19.92 10.72
N ASN A 149 -0.19 -19.31 11.34
CA ASN A 149 -0.64 -17.95 11.01
C ASN A 149 -0.32 -16.99 12.15
N SER A 150 0.81 -16.28 12.03
CA SER A 150 1.16 -15.19 12.91
C SER A 150 1.19 -13.86 12.14
N LEU A 151 0.81 -12.77 12.81
CA LEU A 151 0.77 -11.45 12.19
C LEU A 151 2.13 -11.01 11.59
N PRO A 152 3.28 -11.21 12.28
CA PRO A 152 4.58 -10.89 11.69
C PRO A 152 4.91 -11.70 10.43
N LEU A 153 4.62 -13.01 10.44
CA LEU A 153 4.80 -13.86 9.26
C LEU A 153 3.92 -13.40 8.10
N PHE A 154 2.66 -13.08 8.39
CA PHE A 154 1.70 -12.61 7.40
C PHE A 154 2.14 -11.30 6.74
N ILE A 155 2.57 -10.29 7.54
CA ILE A 155 3.10 -9.03 7.02
C ILE A 155 4.37 -9.25 6.19
N THR A 156 5.28 -10.09 6.66
CA THR A 156 6.53 -10.41 5.96
C THR A 156 6.25 -11.09 4.63
N LEU A 157 5.34 -12.07 4.62
CA LEU A 157 4.94 -12.78 3.42
C LEU A 157 4.34 -11.85 2.36
N LEU A 158 3.43 -10.95 2.76
CA LEU A 158 2.88 -9.92 1.88
C LEU A 158 3.97 -8.95 1.38
N GLY A 159 4.95 -8.62 2.22
CA GLY A 159 6.09 -7.80 1.85
C GLY A 159 6.95 -8.47 0.77
N PHE A 160 7.17 -9.77 0.89
CA PHE A 160 7.88 -10.54 -0.13
C PHE A 160 7.10 -10.72 -1.45
N HIS A 161 5.82 -10.40 -1.50
CA HIS A 161 5.07 -10.44 -2.77
C HIS A 161 5.54 -9.41 -3.79
N ALA A 162 5.93 -8.20 -3.35
CA ALA A 162 6.22 -7.09 -4.27
C ALA A 162 7.72 -6.75 -4.38
N TRP A 163 8.60 -7.48 -3.69
CA TRP A 163 10.03 -7.15 -3.64
C TRP A 163 10.72 -7.16 -4.99
N GLU A 164 10.33 -8.06 -5.90
CA GLU A 164 10.93 -8.21 -7.22
C GLU A 164 10.73 -6.97 -8.10
N ARG A 165 9.58 -6.29 -7.97
CA ARG A 165 9.28 -5.02 -8.67
C ARG A 165 10.24 -3.92 -8.20
N TYR A 166 10.41 -3.78 -6.89
CA TYR A 166 11.33 -2.79 -6.32
C TYR A 166 12.79 -3.09 -6.67
N ALA A 167 13.18 -4.37 -6.70
CA ALA A 167 14.53 -4.78 -7.07
C ALA A 167 14.86 -4.39 -8.52
N ARG A 168 13.95 -4.64 -9.47
CA ARG A 168 14.13 -4.23 -10.87
C ARG A 168 14.21 -2.71 -11.03
N ILE A 169 13.32 -1.97 -10.36
CA ILE A 169 13.29 -0.49 -10.41
C ILE A 169 14.58 0.08 -9.81
N ALA A 170 14.93 -0.33 -8.60
CA ALA A 170 16.12 0.16 -7.90
C ALA A 170 17.40 -0.15 -8.65
N ARG A 171 17.52 -1.37 -9.24
CA ARG A 171 18.66 -1.74 -10.09
C ARG A 171 18.76 -0.82 -11.31
N GLY A 172 17.69 -0.65 -12.07
CA GLY A 172 17.68 0.18 -13.26
C GLY A 172 18.07 1.63 -12.97
N LEU A 173 17.46 2.22 -11.94
CA LEU A 173 17.75 3.59 -11.51
C LEU A 173 19.18 3.73 -10.93
N ALA A 174 19.68 2.73 -10.20
CA ALA A 174 21.05 2.76 -9.67
C ALA A 174 22.10 2.69 -10.77
N ILE A 175 21.87 1.90 -11.83
CA ILE A 175 22.75 1.85 -13.01
C ILE A 175 22.73 3.20 -13.73
N SER A 176 21.55 3.77 -13.98
CA SER A 176 21.41 5.08 -14.60
C SER A 176 22.07 6.19 -13.78
N ALA A 177 21.84 6.22 -12.46
CA ALA A 177 22.49 7.18 -11.57
C ALA A 177 24.02 7.01 -11.54
N GLY A 178 24.51 5.77 -11.66
CA GLY A 178 25.94 5.45 -11.69
C GLY A 178 26.68 6.00 -12.91
N THR A 179 25.98 6.29 -14.01
CA THR A 179 26.54 6.94 -15.20
C THR A 179 26.50 8.47 -15.12
N GLN A 180 25.80 9.04 -14.15
CA GLN A 180 25.76 10.49 -13.93
C GLN A 180 27.03 10.96 -13.20
N GLY A 181 27.54 12.13 -13.59
CA GLY A 181 28.82 12.65 -13.14
C GLY A 181 29.00 12.74 -11.61
N TYR A 182 27.91 13.02 -10.85
CA TYR A 182 27.97 13.14 -9.39
C TYR A 182 28.30 11.80 -8.70
N ALA A 183 27.73 10.68 -9.15
CA ALA A 183 27.99 9.37 -8.54
C ALA A 183 29.39 8.85 -8.90
N ALA A 184 29.86 9.14 -10.13
CA ALA A 184 31.23 8.84 -10.56
C ALA A 184 32.24 9.65 -9.76
N ALA A 185 32.02 10.96 -9.57
CA ALA A 185 32.91 11.83 -8.81
C ALA A 185 33.07 11.37 -7.35
N VAL A 186 31.95 11.03 -6.68
CA VAL A 186 31.98 10.54 -5.28
C VAL A 186 32.74 9.22 -5.15
N ARG A 187 32.64 8.32 -6.16
CA ARG A 187 33.43 7.08 -6.19
C ARG A 187 34.92 7.34 -6.37
N GLN A 188 35.32 8.28 -7.25
CA GLN A 188 36.70 8.66 -7.46
C GLN A 188 37.36 9.27 -6.20
N LEU A 189 36.54 9.91 -5.36
CA LEU A 189 36.98 10.43 -4.05
C LEU A 189 37.05 9.35 -2.95
N GLY A 190 36.94 8.06 -3.31
CA GLY A 190 37.12 6.94 -2.38
C GLY A 190 35.95 6.67 -1.45
N ALA A 191 34.75 7.16 -1.77
CA ALA A 191 33.56 6.88 -0.95
C ALA A 191 33.21 5.40 -0.96
N SER A 192 32.87 4.85 0.22
CA SER A 192 32.38 3.47 0.35
C SER A 192 31.07 3.26 -0.42
N PRO A 193 30.79 2.04 -0.91
CA PRO A 193 29.54 1.72 -1.62
C PRO A 193 28.29 2.14 -0.84
N TRP A 194 28.27 1.90 0.47
CA TRP A 194 27.17 2.27 1.34
C TRP A 194 26.90 3.78 1.34
N ARG A 195 27.97 4.60 1.34
CA ARG A 195 27.83 6.06 1.25
C ARG A 195 27.32 6.50 -0.12
N VAL A 196 27.79 5.87 -1.20
CA VAL A 196 27.32 6.17 -2.57
C VAL A 196 25.83 5.85 -2.70
N TYR A 197 25.41 4.64 -2.36
CA TYR A 197 24.03 4.21 -2.53
C TYR A 197 23.09 4.89 -1.52
N GLY A 198 23.41 4.91 -0.23
CA GLY A 198 22.52 5.44 0.81
C GLY A 198 22.40 6.97 0.80
N ARG A 199 23.50 7.69 0.53
CA ARG A 199 23.51 9.16 0.65
C ARG A 199 23.37 9.89 -0.69
N HIS A 200 23.69 9.26 -1.80
CA HIS A 200 23.68 9.93 -3.10
C HIS A 200 22.71 9.30 -4.10
N VAL A 201 22.62 7.97 -4.19
CA VAL A 201 21.71 7.31 -5.14
C VAL A 201 20.29 7.26 -4.58
N LEU A 202 20.09 6.73 -3.37
CA LEU A 202 18.76 6.53 -2.77
C LEU A 202 17.94 7.82 -2.71
N PRO A 203 18.43 8.98 -2.23
CA PRO A 203 17.65 10.21 -2.23
C PRO A 203 17.22 10.66 -3.64
N ASN A 204 18.09 10.41 -4.63
CA ASN A 204 17.82 10.81 -6.03
C ASN A 204 16.74 9.96 -6.70
N ILE A 205 16.60 8.69 -6.29
CA ILE A 205 15.60 7.77 -6.82
C ILE A 205 14.36 7.63 -5.90
N ALA A 206 14.40 8.29 -4.72
CA ALA A 206 13.37 8.15 -3.69
C ALA A 206 11.97 8.53 -4.21
N SER A 207 11.86 9.55 -5.05
CA SER A 207 10.59 9.95 -5.65
C SER A 207 9.96 8.80 -6.45
N THR A 208 10.74 8.13 -7.30
CA THR A 208 10.27 6.99 -8.09
C THR A 208 9.89 5.79 -7.21
N LEU A 209 10.68 5.53 -6.16
CA LEU A 209 10.35 4.47 -5.20
C LEU A 209 9.07 4.77 -4.43
N ILE A 210 8.88 6.00 -3.95
CA ILE A 210 7.66 6.43 -3.25
C ILE A 210 6.44 6.29 -4.16
N VAL A 211 6.52 6.73 -5.40
CA VAL A 211 5.45 6.52 -6.39
C VAL A 211 5.15 5.04 -6.56
N SER A 212 6.19 4.20 -6.71
CA SER A 212 6.01 2.75 -6.83
C SER A 212 5.36 2.14 -5.59
N MET A 213 5.72 2.59 -4.38
CA MET A 213 5.08 2.18 -3.13
C MET A 213 3.60 2.57 -3.10
N THR A 214 3.27 3.78 -3.51
CA THR A 214 1.88 4.26 -3.53
C THR A 214 1.02 3.42 -4.49
N LEU A 215 1.57 3.04 -5.65
CA LEU A 215 0.88 2.20 -6.63
C LEU A 215 0.75 0.73 -6.19
N SER A 216 1.71 0.21 -5.40
CA SER A 216 1.66 -1.17 -4.89
C SER A 216 0.77 -1.32 -3.66
N PHE A 217 0.54 -0.25 -2.89
CA PHE A 217 -0.22 -0.29 -1.65
C PHE A 217 -1.67 -0.81 -1.81
N PRO A 218 -2.46 -0.39 -2.82
CA PRO A 218 -3.77 -0.95 -3.08
C PRO A 218 -3.75 -2.45 -3.37
N GLU A 219 -2.74 -2.92 -4.11
CA GLU A 219 -2.55 -4.34 -4.41
C GLU A 219 -2.35 -5.15 -3.12
N VAL A 220 -1.52 -4.64 -2.21
CA VAL A 220 -1.28 -5.30 -0.91
C VAL A 220 -2.54 -5.35 -0.05
N ILE A 221 -3.36 -4.27 -0.02
CA ILE A 221 -4.66 -4.28 0.69
C ILE A 221 -5.58 -5.37 0.11
N LEU A 222 -5.64 -5.49 -1.22
CA LEU A 222 -6.50 -6.49 -1.86
C LEU A 222 -6.01 -7.92 -1.58
N LEU A 223 -4.69 -8.15 -1.59
CA LEU A 223 -4.11 -9.44 -1.24
C LEU A 223 -4.32 -9.81 0.23
N GLU A 224 -4.11 -8.85 1.16
CA GLU A 224 -4.44 -9.01 2.58
C GLU A 224 -5.90 -9.41 2.74
N SER A 225 -6.79 -8.64 2.11
CA SER A 225 -8.23 -8.88 2.20
C SER A 225 -8.63 -10.22 1.59
N GLY A 226 -8.02 -10.62 0.47
CA GLY A 226 -8.26 -11.91 -0.17
C GLY A 226 -7.82 -13.09 0.70
N LEU A 227 -6.61 -13.05 1.28
CA LEU A 227 -6.11 -14.09 2.19
C LEU A 227 -6.92 -14.14 3.49
N SER A 228 -7.28 -12.99 4.05
CA SER A 228 -8.13 -12.90 5.24
C SER A 228 -9.54 -13.42 4.96
N PHE A 229 -10.11 -13.15 3.79
CA PHE A 229 -11.38 -13.71 3.33
C PHE A 229 -11.35 -15.24 3.24
N LEU A 230 -10.22 -15.81 2.83
CA LEU A 230 -10.00 -17.27 2.80
C LEU A 230 -9.71 -17.88 4.18
N GLY A 231 -9.70 -17.07 5.26
CA GLY A 231 -9.44 -17.52 6.62
C GLY A 231 -7.96 -17.65 6.98
N LEU A 232 -7.04 -17.21 6.12
CA LEU A 232 -5.60 -17.33 6.31
C LEU A 232 -4.92 -16.01 6.71
N GLY A 233 -5.68 -14.94 6.83
CA GLY A 233 -5.20 -13.65 7.28
C GLY A 233 -5.15 -13.52 8.80
N VAL A 234 -5.55 -12.35 9.28
CA VAL A 234 -5.59 -12.01 10.69
C VAL A 234 -6.49 -12.98 11.46
N GLN A 235 -6.02 -13.51 12.59
CA GLN A 235 -6.78 -14.45 13.42
C GLN A 235 -7.46 -13.77 14.60
N PRO A 236 -8.63 -14.27 15.04
CA PRO A 236 -9.25 -13.81 16.29
C PRO A 236 -8.27 -13.87 17.47
N PRO A 237 -8.36 -12.95 18.44
CA PRO A 237 -9.41 -11.92 18.59
C PRO A 237 -9.26 -10.70 17.68
N SER A 238 -8.12 -10.56 16.98
CA SER A 238 -7.89 -9.45 16.04
C SER A 238 -8.83 -9.51 14.84
N THR A 239 -9.03 -8.37 14.19
CA THR A 239 -9.93 -8.24 13.04
C THR A 239 -9.25 -7.42 11.94
N SER A 240 -9.60 -7.69 10.68
CA SER A 240 -9.21 -6.89 9.51
C SER A 240 -10.41 -6.68 8.60
N LEU A 241 -10.28 -5.77 7.64
CA LEU A 241 -11.34 -5.53 6.67
C LEU A 241 -11.68 -6.80 5.88
N GLY A 242 -10.67 -7.56 5.46
CA GLY A 242 -10.85 -8.83 4.76
C GLY A 242 -11.56 -9.89 5.62
N ASN A 243 -11.22 -9.98 6.91
CA ASN A 243 -11.91 -10.87 7.84
C ASN A 243 -13.39 -10.51 7.98
N MET A 244 -13.71 -9.22 8.14
CA MET A 244 -15.11 -8.80 8.24
C MET A 244 -15.91 -9.16 6.99
N VAL A 245 -15.30 -9.01 5.79
CA VAL A 245 -15.92 -9.43 4.52
C VAL A 245 -16.10 -10.95 4.50
N GLY A 246 -15.08 -11.71 4.93
CA GLY A 246 -15.11 -13.17 4.97
C GLY A 246 -16.24 -13.72 5.84
N TYR A 247 -16.38 -13.23 7.06
CA TYR A 247 -17.47 -13.60 7.96
C TYR A 247 -18.81 -13.07 7.50
N GLY A 248 -18.86 -11.85 6.98
CA GLY A 248 -20.10 -11.21 6.53
C GLY A 248 -20.76 -11.90 5.34
N ARG A 249 -20.03 -12.70 4.52
CA ARG A 249 -20.58 -13.39 3.35
C ARG A 249 -21.72 -14.34 3.69
N GLU A 250 -21.66 -14.99 4.86
CA GLU A 250 -22.70 -15.94 5.31
C GLU A 250 -24.01 -15.23 5.69
N TYR A 251 -23.91 -13.93 5.99
CA TYR A 251 -25.05 -13.11 6.43
C TYR A 251 -25.54 -12.15 5.36
N LEU A 252 -25.09 -12.26 4.11
CA LEU A 252 -25.40 -11.32 3.03
C LEU A 252 -26.90 -11.11 2.79
N THR A 253 -27.70 -12.16 2.96
CA THR A 253 -29.15 -12.10 2.76
C THR A 253 -29.93 -11.58 3.98
N ARG A 254 -29.35 -11.66 5.18
CA ARG A 254 -30.03 -11.31 6.43
C ARG A 254 -29.50 -10.03 7.07
N ALA A 255 -28.19 -9.83 6.96
CA ALA A 255 -27.45 -8.72 7.59
C ALA A 255 -26.36 -8.18 6.65
N PRO A 256 -26.72 -7.63 5.48
CA PRO A 256 -25.75 -7.22 4.45
C PRO A 256 -24.76 -6.16 4.93
N TRP A 257 -25.09 -5.37 5.95
CA TRP A 257 -24.21 -4.34 6.51
C TRP A 257 -22.90 -4.88 7.05
N ILE A 258 -22.88 -6.14 7.54
CA ILE A 258 -21.67 -6.78 8.09
C ILE A 258 -20.61 -6.91 7.00
N LEU A 259 -21.01 -7.17 5.76
CA LEU A 259 -20.11 -7.29 4.59
C LEU A 259 -19.94 -5.97 3.87
N LEU A 260 -21.01 -5.22 3.63
CA LEU A 260 -20.98 -4.03 2.78
C LEU A 260 -20.14 -2.90 3.38
N ALA A 261 -20.15 -2.71 4.70
CA ALA A 261 -19.38 -1.67 5.34
C ALA A 261 -17.85 -1.86 5.16
N PRO A 262 -17.26 -3.02 5.49
CA PRO A 262 -15.83 -3.24 5.25
C PRO A 262 -15.48 -3.33 3.75
N ALA A 263 -16.34 -3.89 2.90
CA ALA A 263 -16.13 -3.93 1.46
C ALA A 263 -16.06 -2.52 0.86
N ALA A 264 -16.97 -1.63 1.25
CA ALA A 264 -16.92 -0.22 0.84
C ALA A 264 -15.64 0.47 1.30
N ALA A 265 -15.19 0.23 2.54
CA ALA A 265 -13.93 0.77 3.04
C ALA A 265 -12.73 0.29 2.20
N ILE A 266 -12.66 -0.99 1.83
CA ILE A 266 -11.60 -1.53 0.96
C ILE A 266 -11.63 -0.83 -0.41
N VAL A 267 -12.79 -0.80 -1.07
CA VAL A 267 -12.95 -0.24 -2.43
C VAL A 267 -12.58 1.24 -2.44
N LEU A 268 -13.12 2.02 -1.52
CA LEU A 268 -12.87 3.46 -1.46
C LEU A 268 -11.41 3.76 -1.13
N THR A 269 -10.77 2.97 -0.25
CA THR A 269 -9.37 3.17 0.11
C THR A 269 -8.44 2.82 -1.04
N THR A 270 -8.66 1.68 -1.70
CA THR A 270 -7.84 1.27 -2.85
C THR A 270 -7.98 2.24 -4.01
N LEU A 271 -9.21 2.69 -4.32
CA LEU A 271 -9.46 3.69 -5.34
C LEU A 271 -8.79 5.03 -5.01
N ALA A 272 -8.95 5.52 -3.78
CA ALA A 272 -8.38 6.79 -3.35
C ALA A 272 -6.84 6.77 -3.42
N VAL A 273 -6.20 5.70 -2.91
CA VAL A 273 -4.73 5.58 -2.95
C VAL A 273 -4.24 5.43 -4.38
N SER A 274 -4.93 4.68 -5.26
CA SER A 274 -4.58 4.59 -6.69
C SER A 274 -4.63 5.95 -7.37
N LEU A 275 -5.71 6.72 -7.20
CA LEU A 275 -5.84 8.07 -7.76
C LEU A 275 -4.74 9.02 -7.26
N LEU A 276 -4.36 8.92 -5.98
CA LEU A 276 -3.26 9.70 -5.41
C LEU A 276 -1.91 9.25 -5.96
N GLY A 277 -1.71 7.95 -6.16
CA GLY A 277 -0.49 7.39 -6.75
C GLY A 277 -0.27 7.87 -8.17
N ASP A 278 -1.30 7.83 -9.00
CA ASP A 278 -1.25 8.32 -10.38
C ASP A 278 -0.97 9.84 -10.42
N TRP A 279 -1.69 10.61 -9.62
CA TRP A 279 -1.47 12.07 -9.53
C TRP A 279 -0.05 12.42 -9.03
N LEU A 280 0.48 11.65 -8.07
CA LEU A 280 1.83 11.83 -7.56
C LEU A 280 2.87 11.49 -8.62
N ARG A 281 2.64 10.41 -9.38
CA ARG A 281 3.47 10.03 -10.52
C ARG A 281 3.55 11.14 -11.55
N ASP A 282 2.40 11.68 -11.98
CA ASP A 282 2.35 12.75 -12.98
C ASP A 282 3.06 14.02 -12.50
N ARG A 283 2.99 14.30 -11.19
CA ARG A 283 3.67 15.46 -10.61
C ARG A 283 5.18 15.31 -10.45
N LEU A 284 5.64 14.09 -10.19
CA LEU A 284 7.06 13.79 -9.98
C LEU A 284 7.80 13.38 -11.24
N ASP A 285 7.09 13.10 -12.34
CA ASP A 285 7.71 12.76 -13.62
C ASP A 285 8.28 14.01 -14.29
N PRO A 286 9.61 14.13 -14.43
CA PRO A 286 10.23 15.29 -15.05
C PRO A 286 10.01 15.35 -16.57
N THR A 287 9.59 14.25 -17.22
CA THR A 287 9.39 14.19 -18.67
C THR A 287 8.10 14.89 -19.08
N LEU A 288 7.07 14.87 -18.23
CA LEU A 288 5.79 15.55 -18.45
C LEU A 288 5.86 17.07 -18.20
N ARG A 289 7.01 17.59 -17.75
CA ARG A 289 7.22 19.02 -17.49
C ARG A 289 7.80 19.81 -18.68
N ARG A 290 8.03 19.15 -19.81
CA ARG A 290 8.72 19.75 -20.98
C ARG A 290 7.79 20.33 -22.06
N ASP A 291 6.45 20.26 -21.89
CA ASP A 291 5.47 20.85 -22.81
C ASP A 291 4.83 22.13 -22.23
#